data_bec2e5b5fe133053a63b82d253703750
#
_entry.id   bec2e5b5fe133053a63b82d253703750
#
_cell.length_a   1.000
_cell.length_b   1.000
_cell.length_c   1.000
_cell.angle_alpha   90.00
_cell.angle_beta   90.00
_cell.angle_gamma   90.00
#
_symmetry.space_group_name_H-M   'P 1'
#
loop_
_entity.id
_entity.type
_entity.pdbx_description
1 polymer ?
#
loop_
_entity_poly.entity_id
_entity_poly.type
_entity_poly.pdbx_seq_one_letter_code
_entity_poly.pdbx_strand_id
1 'polypeptide(L)'
;MKKSLRQMLSLFFALSLILAMTTTAFAAQPSVVKPMYIGISNLSAHLKVSSAGLASCGATLYNDGDYTVDVTIALQQDGTTIKSWSFTTRTGANSFQKDYYVASGHDYQVIATANVKTSSGILLRSYSAKSTTVSY
;
A
#
# COMPACT_ATOMS: atom_id res chain seq x y z
N MET A 1 -40.63 37.08 45.27
CA MET A 1 -39.22 36.58 45.37
C MET A 1 -39.02 35.07 45.09
N LYS A 2 -39.94 34.22 45.52
CA LYS A 2 -39.75 32.73 45.29
C LYS A 2 -39.88 32.28 43.86
N LYS A 3 -40.57 32.99 42.95
CA LYS A 3 -40.71 32.62 41.52
C LYS A 3 -39.46 32.96 40.70
N SER A 4 -38.78 34.05 40.95
CA SER A 4 -37.58 34.46 40.22
C SER A 4 -36.38 33.58 40.54
N LEU A 5 -36.27 33.07 41.78
CA LEU A 5 -35.18 32.18 42.17
C LEU A 5 -35.27 30.80 41.48
N ARG A 6 -36.51 30.30 41.32
CA ARG A 6 -36.73 29.03 40.58
C ARG A 6 -36.44 29.16 39.10
N GLN A 7 -36.76 30.31 38.49
CA GLN A 7 -36.42 30.54 37.08
C GLN A 7 -34.93 30.71 36.85
N MET A 8 -34.21 31.39 37.76
CA MET A 8 -32.76 31.49 37.69
C MET A 8 -32.07 30.13 37.86
N LEU A 9 -32.56 29.30 38.80
CA LEU A 9 -31.99 27.96 39.03
C LEU A 9 -32.19 27.05 37.82
N SER A 10 -33.34 27.14 37.16
CA SER A 10 -33.65 26.41 35.90
C SER A 10 -32.75 26.83 34.73
N LEU A 11 -32.48 28.14 34.63
CA LEU A 11 -31.59 28.66 33.57
C LEU A 11 -30.13 28.21 33.77
N PHE A 12 -29.66 28.19 35.02
CA PHE A 12 -28.31 27.68 35.34
C PHE A 12 -28.15 26.20 35.08
N PHE A 13 -29.19 25.40 35.33
CA PHE A 13 -29.15 23.96 35.04
C PHE A 13 -29.16 23.66 33.55
N ALA A 14 -29.93 24.43 32.75
CA ALA A 14 -29.95 24.32 31.30
C ALA A 14 -28.61 24.72 30.68
N LEU A 15 -27.97 25.77 31.21
CA LEU A 15 -26.67 26.23 30.69
C LEU A 15 -25.52 25.25 31.01
N SER A 16 -25.57 24.61 32.20
CA SER A 16 -24.57 23.60 32.59
C SER A 16 -24.69 22.32 31.77
N LEU A 17 -25.92 21.96 31.33
CA LEU A 17 -26.12 20.77 30.47
C LEU A 17 -25.57 20.97 29.04
N ILE A 18 -25.61 22.21 28.53
CA ILE A 18 -25.10 22.55 27.20
C ILE A 18 -23.56 22.57 27.20
N LEU A 19 -22.90 22.95 28.28
CA LEU A 19 -21.45 22.91 28.40
C LEU A 19 -20.89 21.48 28.51
N ALA A 20 -21.69 20.52 28.99
CA ALA A 20 -21.26 19.13 29.13
C ALA A 20 -21.26 18.33 27.81
N MET A 21 -21.85 18.87 26.73
CA MET A 21 -21.92 18.19 25.44
C MET A 21 -20.84 18.59 24.43
N THR A 22 -19.92 19.49 24.80
CA THR A 22 -18.75 19.80 23.96
C THR A 22 -17.52 18.97 24.32
N THR A 23 -17.69 17.67 24.56
CA THR A 23 -16.59 16.77 24.40
C THR A 23 -16.42 16.57 22.90
N THR A 24 -15.59 17.40 22.28
CA THR A 24 -15.01 17.06 20.98
C THR A 24 -14.32 15.73 21.17
N ALA A 25 -14.97 14.66 20.70
CA ALA A 25 -14.28 13.42 20.46
C ALA A 25 -13.18 13.76 19.46
N PHE A 26 -11.96 13.96 19.93
CA PHE A 26 -10.79 13.85 19.10
C PHE A 26 -10.81 12.41 18.61
N ALA A 27 -11.41 12.18 17.45
CA ALA A 27 -11.21 10.98 16.71
C ALA A 27 -9.69 10.90 16.55
N ALA A 28 -9.06 9.96 17.26
CA ALA A 28 -7.66 9.65 17.06
C ALA A 28 -7.53 9.37 15.56
N GLN A 29 -6.86 10.26 14.84
CA GLN A 29 -6.51 10.00 13.45
C GLN A 29 -5.81 8.65 13.47
N PRO A 30 -6.26 7.66 12.65
CA PRO A 30 -5.52 6.45 12.52
C PRO A 30 -4.11 6.87 12.11
N SER A 31 -3.14 6.66 12.99
CA SER A 31 -1.75 6.83 12.64
C SER A 31 -1.50 5.85 11.51
N VAL A 32 -1.37 6.36 10.29
CA VAL A 32 -0.91 5.57 9.16
C VAL A 32 0.53 5.20 9.52
N VAL A 33 0.68 4.05 10.15
CA VAL A 33 1.99 3.44 10.37
C VAL A 33 2.49 3.13 8.97
N LYS A 34 3.35 3.99 8.44
CA LYS A 34 4.10 3.66 7.22
C LYS A 34 4.86 2.39 7.54
N PRO A 35 4.64 1.30 6.79
CA PRO A 35 5.43 0.10 7.00
C PRO A 35 6.90 0.49 6.89
N MET A 36 7.67 0.30 7.95
CA MET A 36 9.12 0.50 7.93
C MET A 36 9.71 -0.64 7.11
N TYR A 37 9.98 -0.39 5.85
CA TYR A 37 10.75 -1.28 5.01
C TYR A 37 12.24 -1.19 5.41
N ILE A 38 12.90 -2.34 5.53
CA ILE A 38 14.35 -2.40 5.69
C ILE A 38 14.97 -2.43 4.30
N GLY A 39 15.83 -1.46 4.00
CA GLY A 39 16.64 -1.40 2.78
C GLY A 39 15.90 -1.01 1.51
N ILE A 40 14.59 -0.88 1.54
CA ILE A 40 13.80 -0.41 0.40
C ILE A 40 12.66 0.51 0.83
N SER A 41 12.15 1.30 -0.10
CA SER A 41 10.90 2.05 0.05
C SER A 41 10.07 2.01 -1.24
N ASN A 42 8.76 2.24 -1.10
CA ASN A 42 7.81 2.40 -2.21
C ASN A 42 7.73 1.22 -3.21
N LEU A 43 7.81 -0.04 -2.73
CA LEU A 43 7.57 -1.18 -3.61
C LEU A 43 6.15 -1.13 -4.17
N SER A 44 6.03 -1.12 -5.50
CA SER A 44 4.75 -1.18 -6.20
C SER A 44 4.82 -2.10 -7.42
N ALA A 45 3.68 -2.69 -7.79
CA ALA A 45 3.53 -3.52 -8.97
C ALA A 45 2.52 -2.88 -9.93
N HIS A 46 2.77 -3.01 -11.23
CA HIS A 46 1.96 -2.40 -12.28
C HIS A 46 1.62 -3.44 -13.35
N LEU A 47 0.38 -3.42 -13.83
CA LEU A 47 -0.08 -4.20 -14.96
C LEU A 47 -0.94 -3.34 -15.88
N LYS A 48 -0.67 -3.40 -17.17
CA LYS A 48 -1.53 -2.86 -18.22
C LYS A 48 -1.61 -3.88 -19.34
N VAL A 49 -2.82 -4.21 -19.81
CA VAL A 49 -3.03 -5.07 -20.96
C VAL A 49 -3.61 -4.25 -22.09
N SER A 50 -3.01 -4.31 -23.26
CA SER A 50 -3.51 -3.62 -24.46
C SER A 50 -4.64 -4.42 -25.10
N SER A 51 -5.41 -3.78 -25.99
CA SER A 51 -6.47 -4.43 -26.78
C SER A 51 -5.94 -5.54 -27.70
N ALA A 52 -4.63 -5.58 -27.95
CA ALA A 52 -3.95 -6.61 -28.74
C ALA A 52 -3.39 -7.77 -27.87
N GLY A 53 -3.69 -7.78 -26.56
CA GLY A 53 -3.23 -8.82 -25.65
C GLY A 53 -1.78 -8.67 -25.18
N LEU A 54 -1.15 -7.52 -25.38
CA LEU A 54 0.19 -7.27 -24.84
C LEU A 54 0.06 -6.78 -23.39
N ALA A 55 0.48 -7.62 -22.46
CA ALA A 55 0.56 -7.31 -21.03
C ALA A 55 1.92 -6.67 -20.71
N SER A 56 1.90 -5.44 -20.22
CA SER A 56 3.05 -4.70 -19.74
C SER A 56 3.11 -4.84 -18.22
N CYS A 57 4.09 -5.63 -17.75
CA CYS A 57 4.25 -6.02 -16.36
C CYS A 57 5.42 -5.25 -15.76
N GLY A 58 5.19 -4.54 -14.64
CA GLY A 58 6.22 -3.69 -14.07
C GLY A 58 6.25 -3.69 -12.55
N ALA A 59 7.38 -3.22 -12.02
CA ALA A 59 7.55 -2.91 -10.62
C ALA A 59 8.45 -1.69 -10.45
N THR A 60 8.18 -0.90 -9.42
CA THR A 60 9.03 0.22 -9.01
C THR A 60 9.34 0.13 -7.53
N LEU A 61 10.55 0.49 -7.17
CA LEU A 61 11.00 0.60 -5.78
C LEU A 61 12.16 1.58 -5.66
N TYR A 62 12.43 2.02 -4.44
CA TYR A 62 13.66 2.74 -4.08
C TYR A 62 14.51 1.83 -3.20
N ASN A 63 15.78 1.61 -3.58
CA ASN A 63 16.77 0.87 -2.79
C ASN A 63 17.63 1.86 -2.02
N ASP A 64 17.64 1.78 -0.68
CA ASP A 64 18.38 2.69 0.20
C ASP A 64 19.91 2.53 0.08
N GLY A 65 20.39 1.43 -0.54
CA GLY A 65 21.80 1.21 -0.88
C GLY A 65 22.61 0.43 0.17
N ASP A 66 22.05 0.18 1.35
CA ASP A 66 22.74 -0.55 2.42
C ASP A 66 22.69 -2.07 2.24
N TYR A 67 21.84 -2.56 1.32
CA TYR A 67 21.57 -3.98 1.12
C TYR A 67 21.52 -4.33 -0.36
N THR A 68 21.73 -5.60 -0.66
CA THR A 68 21.43 -6.17 -1.98
C THR A 68 19.94 -6.52 -2.04
N VAL A 69 19.25 -6.05 -3.07
CA VAL A 69 17.82 -6.29 -3.23
C VAL A 69 17.55 -6.93 -4.58
N ASP A 70 17.03 -8.16 -4.57
CA ASP A 70 16.57 -8.86 -5.76
C ASP A 70 15.05 -8.74 -5.86
N VAL A 71 14.57 -8.36 -7.04
CA VAL A 71 13.15 -8.21 -7.35
C VAL A 71 12.72 -9.29 -8.34
N THR A 72 11.62 -9.94 -8.02
CA THR A 72 10.93 -10.85 -8.95
C THR A 72 9.58 -10.27 -9.30
N ILE A 73 9.30 -10.18 -10.60
CA ILE A 73 7.98 -9.81 -11.14
C ILE A 73 7.35 -11.10 -11.68
N ALA A 74 6.19 -11.48 -11.13
CA ALA A 74 5.41 -12.62 -11.56
C ALA A 74 4.09 -12.17 -12.18
N LEU A 75 3.84 -12.56 -13.45
CA LEU A 75 2.53 -12.39 -14.08
C LEU A 75 1.69 -13.63 -13.77
N GLN A 76 0.53 -13.40 -13.19
CA GLN A 76 -0.46 -14.42 -12.88
C GLN A 76 -1.65 -14.34 -13.84
N GLN A 77 -2.15 -15.50 -14.25
CA GLN A 77 -3.41 -15.70 -14.93
C GLN A 77 -4.30 -16.54 -14.02
N ASP A 78 -5.48 -16.03 -13.67
CA ASP A 78 -6.46 -16.70 -12.79
C ASP A 78 -5.83 -17.20 -11.47
N GLY A 79 -4.90 -16.43 -10.90
CA GLY A 79 -4.17 -16.75 -9.67
C GLY A 79 -2.96 -17.65 -9.83
N THR A 80 -2.68 -18.17 -11.06
CA THR A 80 -1.53 -19.04 -11.35
C THR A 80 -0.44 -18.26 -12.06
N THR A 81 0.81 -18.36 -11.59
CA THR A 81 1.95 -17.72 -12.25
C THR A 81 2.24 -18.37 -13.60
N ILE A 82 2.15 -17.58 -14.66
CA ILE A 82 2.43 -18.02 -16.06
C ILE A 82 3.78 -17.54 -16.57
N LYS A 83 4.32 -16.48 -15.98
CA LYS A 83 5.63 -15.92 -16.33
C LYS A 83 6.25 -15.18 -15.16
N SER A 84 7.58 -15.24 -15.04
CA SER A 84 8.31 -14.44 -14.05
C SER A 84 9.64 -13.94 -14.61
N TRP A 85 10.11 -12.82 -14.06
CA TRP A 85 11.40 -12.20 -14.36
C TRP A 85 12.04 -11.74 -13.06
N SER A 86 13.36 -11.85 -12.96
CA SER A 86 14.12 -11.42 -11.80
C SER A 86 15.17 -10.39 -12.17
N PHE A 87 15.37 -9.42 -11.28
CA PHE A 87 16.30 -8.32 -11.44
C PHE A 87 17.01 -8.06 -10.13
N THR A 88 18.27 -7.64 -10.19
CA THR A 88 18.98 -7.08 -9.03
C THR A 88 18.94 -5.55 -9.13
N THR A 89 18.56 -4.88 -8.04
CA THR A 89 18.43 -3.43 -8.01
C THR A 89 19.76 -2.73 -7.85
N ARG A 90 19.83 -1.48 -8.33
CA ARG A 90 20.87 -0.53 -7.98
C ARG A 90 20.37 0.37 -6.86
N THR A 91 21.30 1.03 -6.13
CA THR A 91 20.96 2.08 -5.17
C THR A 91 20.13 3.18 -5.84
N GLY A 92 19.11 3.66 -5.14
CA GLY A 92 18.22 4.70 -5.60
C GLY A 92 16.94 4.14 -6.26
N ALA A 93 16.34 4.95 -7.13
CA ALA A 93 15.10 4.62 -7.80
C ALA A 93 15.32 3.53 -8.88
N ASN A 94 14.49 2.50 -8.84
CA ASN A 94 14.50 1.39 -9.80
C ASN A 94 13.10 1.22 -10.40
N SER A 95 13.07 1.01 -11.71
CA SER A 95 11.85 0.71 -12.45
C SER A 95 12.13 -0.42 -13.42
N PHE A 96 11.32 -1.46 -13.37
CA PHE A 96 11.43 -2.63 -14.23
C PHE A 96 10.14 -2.81 -15.00
N GLN A 97 10.25 -3.14 -16.28
CA GLN A 97 9.10 -3.44 -17.13
C GLN A 97 9.45 -4.57 -18.09
N LYS A 98 8.52 -5.49 -18.26
CA LYS A 98 8.58 -6.58 -19.24
C LYS A 98 7.22 -6.75 -19.87
N ASP A 99 7.23 -7.09 -21.13
CA ASP A 99 6.05 -7.33 -21.92
C ASP A 99 5.86 -8.82 -22.18
N TYR A 100 4.61 -9.28 -22.19
CA TYR A 100 4.24 -10.66 -22.45
C TYR A 100 2.87 -10.72 -23.11
N TYR A 101 2.71 -11.54 -24.16
CA TYR A 101 1.41 -11.72 -24.80
C TYR A 101 0.54 -12.67 -23.99
N VAL A 102 -0.71 -12.27 -23.76
CA VAL A 102 -1.71 -12.99 -22.96
C VAL A 102 -2.96 -13.29 -23.78
N ALA A 103 -3.65 -14.38 -23.44
CA ALA A 103 -4.91 -14.78 -24.05
C ALA A 103 -6.09 -13.96 -23.47
N SER A 104 -7.15 -13.79 -24.25
CA SER A 104 -8.41 -13.21 -23.78
C SER A 104 -9.21 -14.21 -22.95
N GLY A 105 -10.17 -13.70 -22.14
CA GLY A 105 -11.06 -14.50 -21.32
C GLY A 105 -10.52 -14.85 -19.93
N HIS A 106 -9.47 -14.18 -19.47
CA HIS A 106 -8.82 -14.44 -18.20
C HIS A 106 -8.57 -13.17 -17.38
N ASP A 107 -8.37 -13.35 -16.09
CA ASP A 107 -7.96 -12.30 -15.16
C ASP A 107 -6.45 -12.35 -14.94
N TYR A 108 -5.80 -11.20 -15.07
CA TYR A 108 -4.36 -11.05 -14.94
C TYR A 108 -3.98 -10.15 -13.78
N GLN A 109 -2.92 -10.50 -13.07
CA GLN A 109 -2.35 -9.70 -11.99
C GLN A 109 -0.82 -9.83 -11.99
N VAL A 110 -0.12 -8.76 -11.64
CA VAL A 110 1.33 -8.79 -11.39
C VAL A 110 1.58 -8.80 -9.89
N ILE A 111 2.48 -9.69 -9.47
CA ILE A 111 3.03 -9.70 -8.11
C ILE A 111 4.51 -9.36 -8.21
N ALA A 112 4.92 -8.30 -7.53
CA ALA A 112 6.33 -7.94 -7.36
C ALA A 112 6.78 -8.37 -5.96
N THR A 113 7.88 -9.11 -5.88
CA THR A 113 8.50 -9.53 -4.62
C THR A 113 9.91 -8.98 -4.57
N ALA A 114 10.25 -8.27 -3.49
CA ALA A 114 11.59 -7.74 -3.24
C ALA A 114 12.23 -8.49 -2.06
N ASN A 115 13.34 -9.16 -2.32
CA ASN A 115 14.13 -9.90 -1.34
C ASN A 115 15.35 -9.07 -0.93
N VAL A 116 15.34 -8.56 0.29
CA VAL A 116 16.43 -7.76 0.87
C VAL A 116 17.44 -8.71 1.51
N LYS A 117 18.70 -8.60 1.10
CA LYS A 117 19.81 -9.45 1.54
C LYS A 117 20.97 -8.62 2.07
N THR A 118 21.76 -9.18 2.97
CA THR A 118 23.06 -8.63 3.35
C THR A 118 24.01 -8.65 2.15
N SER A 119 25.13 -7.94 2.24
CA SER A 119 26.23 -8.03 1.25
C SER A 119 26.81 -9.44 1.10
N SER A 120 26.67 -10.28 2.14
CA SER A 120 27.04 -11.71 2.11
C SER A 120 25.96 -12.64 1.51
N GLY A 121 24.80 -12.08 1.08
CA GLY A 121 23.73 -12.85 0.42
C GLY A 121 22.70 -13.47 1.37
N ILE A 122 22.77 -13.19 2.68
CA ILE A 122 21.79 -13.71 3.67
C ILE A 122 20.49 -12.93 3.51
N LEU A 123 19.36 -13.64 3.31
CA LEU A 123 18.03 -13.04 3.24
C LEU A 123 17.62 -12.47 4.60
N LEU A 124 17.32 -11.18 4.64
CA LEU A 124 16.84 -10.47 5.82
C LEU A 124 15.32 -10.35 5.83
N ARG A 125 14.75 -9.97 4.70
CA ARG A 125 13.30 -9.72 4.59
C ARG A 125 12.83 -9.86 3.14
N SER A 126 11.58 -10.30 2.98
CA SER A 126 10.86 -10.26 1.70
C SER A 126 9.66 -9.35 1.82
N TYR A 127 9.45 -8.53 0.78
CA TYR A 127 8.28 -7.65 0.63
C TYR A 127 7.54 -8.02 -0.65
N SER A 128 6.23 -7.82 -0.66
CA SER A 128 5.40 -8.12 -1.83
C SER A 128 4.42 -6.98 -2.08
N ALA A 129 4.23 -6.65 -3.34
CA ALA A 129 3.20 -5.74 -3.82
C ALA A 129 2.43 -6.39 -4.97
N LYS A 130 1.14 -6.08 -5.09
CA LYS A 130 0.26 -6.58 -6.16
C LYS A 130 -0.27 -5.43 -6.98
N SER A 131 -0.38 -5.63 -8.29
CA SER A 131 -1.10 -4.72 -9.16
C SER A 131 -2.62 -4.85 -8.96
N THR A 132 -3.40 -3.96 -9.56
CA THR A 132 -4.82 -4.21 -9.82
C THR A 132 -4.97 -5.44 -10.72
N THR A 133 -6.08 -6.16 -10.58
CA THR A 133 -6.45 -7.23 -11.51
C THR A 133 -7.01 -6.60 -12.79
N VAL A 134 -6.61 -7.14 -13.94
CA VAL A 134 -7.07 -6.72 -15.27
C VAL A 134 -7.69 -7.92 -15.96
N SER A 135 -8.97 -7.83 -16.31
CA SER A 135 -9.67 -8.79 -17.16
C SER A 135 -9.40 -8.47 -18.63
N TYR A 136 -9.03 -9.47 -19.41
CA TYR A 136 -8.73 -9.32 -20.85
C TYR A 136 -9.36 -10.44 -21.67
#